data_6d0a3748da3f18533a8263c4dfd0c033
#
_entry.id   6d0a3748da3f18533a8263c4dfd0c033
#
_cell.length_a   1.000
_cell.length_b   1.000
_cell.length_c   1.000
_cell.angle_alpha   90.00
_cell.angle_beta   90.00
_cell.angle_gamma   90.00
#
_symmetry.space_group_name_H-M   'P 1'
#
loop_
_entity.id
_entity.type
_entity.pdbx_description
1 polymer ?
#
loop_
_entity_poly.entity_id
_entity_poly.type
_entity_poly.pdbx_seq_one_letter_code
_entity_poly.pdbx_strand_id
1 'polypeptide(L)'
;MREFVKKVGFPRLIIFLFLISLIIMAQILHIPLSGIFTDILVRFGMNAILVLAMVPAIQSGIGLNFNLPLGVICGLVGALISIEFRVTGFLGFLVALLIAIPLAIVLGYLYGLMLNKIKGQEMTVGTYVGFSIVSLMCIVWLIAPFKSPELIWAYGGNGLRVTVSLESSIGKILNDFWQFPIGNVTVPTGLLLFFALCAVIL
;
A
#
# COMPACT_ATOMS: atom_id res chain seq x y z
N MET A 1 -6.28 -27.41 -31.21
CA MET A 1 -6.90 -26.95 -29.96
C MET A 1 -6.40 -27.70 -28.72
N ARG A 2 -6.40 -29.02 -28.65
CA ARG A 2 -5.89 -29.80 -27.52
C ARG A 2 -4.39 -29.58 -27.21
N GLU A 3 -3.55 -29.38 -28.20
CA GLU A 3 -2.11 -29.12 -28.00
C GLU A 3 -1.84 -27.72 -27.47
N PHE A 4 -2.64 -26.71 -27.88
CA PHE A 4 -2.54 -25.33 -27.36
C PHE A 4 -2.95 -25.28 -25.88
N VAL A 5 -4.02 -25.99 -25.50
CA VAL A 5 -4.49 -26.09 -24.11
C VAL A 5 -3.45 -26.79 -23.22
N LYS A 6 -2.76 -27.82 -23.75
CA LYS A 6 -1.68 -28.50 -23.02
C LYS A 6 -0.44 -27.62 -22.84
N LYS A 7 -0.12 -26.76 -23.83
CA LYS A 7 1.05 -25.86 -23.79
C LYS A 7 0.85 -24.67 -22.89
N VAL A 8 -0.38 -24.10 -22.83
CA VAL A 8 -0.71 -22.91 -22.02
C VAL A 8 -1.07 -23.27 -20.56
N GLY A 9 -1.59 -24.48 -20.35
CA GLY A 9 -2.08 -24.94 -19.06
C GLY A 9 -3.53 -24.50 -18.79
N PHE A 10 -4.32 -25.45 -18.32
CA PHE A 10 -5.76 -25.25 -18.07
C PHE A 10 -6.08 -24.06 -17.13
N PRO A 11 -5.35 -23.83 -16.01
CA PRO A 11 -5.63 -22.69 -15.13
C PRO A 11 -5.42 -21.33 -15.81
N ARG A 12 -4.40 -21.20 -16.65
CA ARG A 12 -4.11 -19.94 -17.37
C ARG A 12 -5.20 -19.62 -18.39
N LEU A 13 -5.74 -20.64 -19.05
CA LEU A 13 -6.84 -20.47 -19.99
C LEU A 13 -8.12 -19.98 -19.29
N ILE A 14 -8.44 -20.49 -18.11
CA ILE A 14 -9.58 -20.03 -17.31
C ILE A 14 -9.43 -18.56 -16.93
N ILE A 15 -8.25 -18.17 -16.44
CA ILE A 15 -7.96 -16.77 -16.06
C ILE A 15 -8.09 -15.85 -17.27
N PHE A 16 -7.61 -16.27 -18.44
CA PHE A 16 -7.69 -15.50 -19.67
C PHE A 16 -9.14 -15.31 -20.15
N LEU A 17 -9.93 -16.40 -20.15
CA LEU A 17 -11.35 -16.34 -20.49
C LEU A 17 -12.14 -15.45 -19.51
N PHE A 18 -11.84 -15.53 -18.22
CA PHE A 18 -12.45 -14.70 -17.22
C PHE A 18 -12.13 -13.22 -17.44
N LEU A 19 -10.87 -12.89 -17.76
CA LEU A 19 -10.45 -11.53 -18.06
C LEU A 19 -11.18 -10.98 -19.30
N ILE A 20 -11.30 -11.78 -20.36
CA ILE A 20 -12.08 -11.38 -21.55
C ILE A 20 -13.54 -11.13 -21.19
N SER A 21 -14.14 -12.00 -20.38
CA SER A 21 -15.53 -11.83 -19.96
C SER A 21 -15.74 -10.54 -19.17
N LEU A 22 -14.79 -10.15 -18.31
CA LEU A 22 -14.82 -8.89 -17.55
C LEU A 22 -14.71 -7.66 -18.47
N ILE A 23 -13.84 -7.71 -19.50
CA ILE A 23 -13.71 -6.63 -20.48
C ILE A 23 -15.00 -6.45 -21.28
N ILE A 24 -15.62 -7.55 -21.73
CA ILE A 24 -16.90 -7.50 -22.43
C ILE A 24 -17.99 -6.93 -21.53
N MET A 25 -18.02 -7.34 -20.27
CA MET A 25 -19.01 -6.85 -19.30
C MET A 25 -18.82 -5.35 -19.01
N ALA A 26 -17.57 -4.87 -18.92
CA ALA A 26 -17.26 -3.46 -18.76
C ALA A 26 -17.78 -2.63 -19.96
N GLN A 27 -17.65 -3.14 -21.17
CA GLN A 27 -18.19 -2.49 -22.38
C GLN A 27 -19.72 -2.43 -22.37
N ILE A 28 -20.41 -3.50 -21.97
CA ILE A 28 -21.87 -3.55 -21.87
C ILE A 28 -22.38 -2.56 -20.81
N LEU A 29 -21.66 -2.40 -19.72
CA LEU A 29 -21.97 -1.47 -18.63
C LEU A 29 -21.55 -0.02 -18.93
N HIS A 30 -21.02 0.26 -20.11
CA HIS A 30 -20.49 1.57 -20.51
C HIS A 30 -19.43 2.14 -19.58
N ILE A 31 -18.65 1.28 -18.91
CA ILE A 31 -17.53 1.72 -18.07
C ILE A 31 -16.35 2.10 -18.96
N PRO A 32 -15.78 3.32 -18.83
CA PRO A 32 -14.67 3.74 -19.68
C PRO A 32 -13.43 2.88 -19.38
N LEU A 33 -12.96 2.15 -20.38
CA LEU A 33 -11.76 1.30 -20.27
C LEU A 33 -10.52 2.09 -19.85
N SER A 34 -10.41 3.36 -20.26
CA SER A 34 -9.33 4.25 -19.83
C SER A 34 -9.27 4.43 -18.32
N GLY A 35 -10.42 4.55 -17.64
CA GLY A 35 -10.51 4.60 -16.19
C GLY A 35 -10.00 3.32 -15.54
N ILE A 36 -10.42 2.16 -16.06
CA ILE A 36 -9.94 0.85 -15.55
C ILE A 36 -8.42 0.73 -15.68
N PHE A 37 -7.84 1.15 -16.82
CA PHE A 37 -6.38 1.12 -17.00
C PHE A 37 -5.66 2.07 -16.04
N THR A 38 -6.20 3.26 -15.81
CA THR A 38 -5.65 4.20 -14.82
C THR A 38 -5.66 3.59 -13.42
N ASP A 39 -6.77 2.99 -12.99
CA ASP A 39 -6.88 2.32 -11.70
C ASP A 39 -5.91 1.14 -11.55
N ILE A 40 -5.70 0.37 -12.61
CA ILE A 40 -4.71 -0.72 -12.65
C ILE A 40 -3.30 -0.15 -12.43
N LEU A 41 -2.93 0.93 -13.11
CA LEU A 41 -1.62 1.57 -12.98
C LEU A 41 -1.40 2.12 -11.57
N VAL A 42 -2.42 2.74 -10.96
CA VAL A 42 -2.37 3.22 -9.58
C VAL A 42 -2.10 2.05 -8.62
N ARG A 43 -2.91 0.99 -8.72
CA ARG A 43 -2.77 -0.21 -7.86
C ARG A 43 -1.44 -0.92 -8.09
N PHE A 44 -0.98 -0.98 -9.34
CA PHE A 44 0.33 -1.55 -9.68
C PHE A 44 1.46 -0.76 -9.02
N GLY A 45 1.48 0.57 -9.16
CA GLY A 45 2.50 1.42 -8.54
C GLY A 45 2.55 1.26 -7.02
N MET A 46 1.39 1.27 -6.35
CA MET A 46 1.31 1.09 -4.90
C MET A 46 1.85 -0.28 -4.45
N ASN A 47 1.41 -1.36 -5.08
CA ASN A 47 1.85 -2.71 -4.70
C ASN A 47 3.31 -2.98 -5.09
N ALA A 48 3.77 -2.45 -6.21
CA ALA A 48 5.13 -2.60 -6.68
C ALA A 48 6.16 -1.97 -5.72
N ILE A 49 5.84 -0.83 -5.10
CA ILE A 49 6.67 -0.22 -4.05
C ILE A 49 6.82 -1.15 -2.84
N LEU A 50 5.73 -1.80 -2.41
CA LEU A 50 5.76 -2.76 -1.31
C LEU A 50 6.63 -3.99 -1.65
N VAL A 51 6.54 -4.49 -2.88
CA VAL A 51 7.39 -5.59 -3.36
C VAL A 51 8.86 -5.16 -3.40
N LEU A 52 9.15 -3.95 -3.87
CA LEU A 52 10.52 -3.40 -3.92
C LEU A 52 11.13 -3.28 -2.51
N ALA A 53 10.31 -2.95 -1.50
CA ALA A 53 10.75 -2.88 -0.11
C ALA A 53 11.20 -4.24 0.46
N MET A 54 10.85 -5.37 -0.18
CA MET A 54 11.35 -6.70 0.20
C MET A 54 12.77 -7.00 -0.31
N VAL A 55 13.23 -6.31 -1.36
CA VAL A 55 14.51 -6.60 -2.03
C VAL A 55 15.71 -6.52 -1.08
N PRO A 56 15.87 -5.47 -0.23
CA PRO A 56 17.00 -5.41 0.70
C PRO A 56 17.02 -6.56 1.72
N ALA A 57 15.85 -7.02 2.16
CA ALA A 57 15.74 -8.14 3.09
C ALA A 57 16.14 -9.47 2.45
N ILE A 58 15.77 -9.67 1.19
CA ILE A 58 16.18 -10.87 0.42
C ILE A 58 17.69 -10.84 0.15
N GLN A 59 18.24 -9.68 -0.22
CA GLN A 59 19.68 -9.51 -0.46
C GLN A 59 20.52 -9.73 0.80
N SER A 60 19.99 -9.38 1.98
CA SER A 60 20.67 -9.62 3.27
C SER A 60 20.60 -11.08 3.75
N GLY A 61 19.94 -11.97 3.02
CA GLY A 61 19.85 -13.40 3.35
C GLY A 61 18.80 -13.75 4.42
N ILE A 62 18.01 -12.78 4.88
CA ILE A 62 16.93 -13.00 5.86
C ILE A 62 15.74 -13.74 5.22
N GLY A 63 15.63 -13.72 3.89
CA GLY A 63 14.53 -14.30 3.12
C GLY A 63 13.37 -13.33 2.94
N LEU A 64 12.15 -13.87 2.83
CA LEU A 64 10.96 -13.04 2.66
C LEU A 64 10.69 -12.23 3.93
N ASN A 65 10.62 -10.91 3.78
CA ASN A 65 10.38 -10.00 4.90
C ASN A 65 8.89 -9.91 5.22
N PHE A 66 8.43 -10.67 6.19
CA PHE A 66 7.06 -10.61 6.71
C PHE A 66 6.80 -9.38 7.59
N ASN A 67 7.76 -8.48 7.70
CA ASN A 67 7.65 -7.26 8.50
C ASN A 67 7.22 -6.02 7.70
N LEU A 68 6.82 -6.16 6.44
CA LEU A 68 6.21 -5.07 5.68
C LEU A 68 5.09 -4.34 6.46
N PRO A 69 4.22 -5.03 7.22
CA PRO A 69 3.22 -4.37 8.06
C PRO A 69 3.79 -3.32 9.01
N LEU A 70 5.01 -3.50 9.54
CA LEU A 70 5.66 -2.52 10.41
C LEU A 70 5.86 -1.18 9.70
N GLY A 71 6.38 -1.20 8.47
CA GLY A 71 6.58 0.00 7.66
C GLY A 71 5.27 0.67 7.27
N VAL A 72 4.26 -0.14 6.90
CA VAL A 72 2.92 0.36 6.57
C VAL A 72 2.29 1.06 7.78
N ILE A 73 2.43 0.49 8.97
CA ILE A 73 1.90 1.08 10.21
C ILE A 73 2.62 2.38 10.55
N CYS A 74 3.94 2.47 10.37
CA CYS A 74 4.66 3.74 10.55
C CYS A 74 4.10 4.83 9.63
N GLY A 75 3.85 4.50 8.36
CA GLY A 75 3.21 5.40 7.41
C GLY A 75 1.79 5.81 7.83
N LEU A 76 1.00 4.83 8.29
CA LEU A 76 -0.35 5.07 8.76
C LEU A 76 -0.38 5.99 9.99
N VAL A 77 0.48 5.77 10.98
CA VAL A 77 0.61 6.64 12.16
C VAL A 77 1.00 8.06 11.75
N GLY A 78 1.95 8.22 10.83
CA GLY A 78 2.32 9.53 10.29
C GLY A 78 1.16 10.23 9.61
N ALA A 79 0.39 9.51 8.79
CA ALA A 79 -0.80 10.04 8.12
C ALA A 79 -1.89 10.43 9.12
N LEU A 80 -2.16 9.60 10.14
CA LEU A 80 -3.15 9.87 11.18
C LEU A 80 -2.82 11.13 11.96
N ILE A 81 -1.57 11.31 12.35
CA ILE A 81 -1.11 12.50 13.06
C ILE A 81 -1.26 13.74 12.18
N SER A 82 -0.89 13.66 10.89
CA SER A 82 -1.06 14.77 9.96
C SER A 82 -2.52 15.19 9.79
N ILE A 83 -3.45 14.23 9.69
CA ILE A 83 -4.89 14.49 9.59
C ILE A 83 -5.44 15.08 10.88
N GLU A 84 -5.00 14.58 12.05
CA GLU A 84 -5.44 15.10 13.34
C GLU A 84 -5.04 16.56 13.52
N PHE A 85 -3.86 16.97 13.03
CA PHE A 85 -3.44 18.38 12.98
C PHE A 85 -4.11 19.19 11.86
N ARG A 86 -5.01 18.58 11.08
CA ARG A 86 -5.73 19.19 9.94
C ARG A 86 -4.81 19.83 8.91
N VAL A 87 -3.63 19.27 8.72
CA VAL A 87 -2.71 19.73 7.67
C VAL A 87 -3.11 19.05 6.38
N THR A 88 -3.63 19.83 5.42
CA THR A 88 -4.15 19.35 4.14
C THR A 88 -3.15 19.57 3.00
N GLY A 89 -3.35 18.86 1.90
CA GLY A 89 -2.55 19.04 0.69
C GLY A 89 -1.10 18.55 0.84
N PHE A 90 -0.22 19.08 0.03
CA PHE A 90 1.19 18.67 -0.03
C PHE A 90 1.93 18.81 1.31
N LEU A 91 1.62 19.84 2.08
CA LEU A 91 2.19 20.02 3.42
C LEU A 91 1.77 18.88 4.36
N GLY A 92 0.52 18.44 4.29
CA GLY A 92 0.05 17.30 5.07
C GLY A 92 0.79 16.01 4.75
N PHE A 93 1.04 15.76 3.48
CA PHE A 93 1.85 14.63 3.03
C PHE A 93 3.29 14.71 3.54
N LEU A 94 3.92 15.91 3.48
CA LEU A 94 5.28 16.11 3.95
C LEU A 94 5.39 15.94 5.46
N VAL A 95 4.44 16.44 6.25
CA VAL A 95 4.37 16.21 7.69
C VAL A 95 4.19 14.73 8.02
N ALA A 96 3.30 14.03 7.32
CA ALA A 96 3.11 12.60 7.49
C ALA A 96 4.42 11.83 7.26
N LEU A 97 5.18 12.20 6.23
CA LEU A 97 6.44 11.58 5.86
C LEU A 97 7.54 11.89 6.89
N LEU A 98 7.63 13.15 7.38
CA LEU A 98 8.56 13.56 8.43
C LEU A 98 8.34 12.82 9.75
N ILE A 99 7.11 12.40 10.05
CA ILE A 99 6.80 11.62 11.25
C ILE A 99 7.02 10.12 10.99
N ALA A 100 6.64 9.63 9.81
CA ALA A 100 6.74 8.22 9.46
C ALA A 100 8.19 7.74 9.35
N ILE A 101 9.09 8.54 8.77
CA ILE A 101 10.50 8.17 8.56
C ILE A 101 11.24 7.91 9.87
N PRO A 102 11.28 8.83 10.86
CA PRO A 102 11.95 8.57 12.14
C PRO A 102 11.36 7.37 12.86
N LEU A 103 10.03 7.23 12.83
CA LEU A 103 9.36 6.10 13.45
C LEU A 103 9.76 4.77 12.79
N ALA A 104 9.80 4.74 11.46
CA ALA A 104 10.23 3.57 10.70
C ALA A 104 11.71 3.22 10.95
N ILE A 105 12.59 4.22 11.09
CA ILE A 105 14.01 4.00 11.42
C ILE A 105 14.14 3.37 12.81
N VAL A 106 13.48 3.91 13.82
CA VAL A 106 13.54 3.40 15.19
C VAL A 106 12.98 1.97 15.29
N LEU A 107 11.78 1.75 14.74
CA LEU A 107 11.14 0.43 14.79
C LEU A 107 11.89 -0.60 13.93
N GLY A 108 12.39 -0.18 12.77
CA GLY A 108 13.20 -1.03 11.90
C GLY A 108 14.53 -1.42 12.56
N TYR A 109 15.19 -0.50 13.25
CA TYR A 109 16.40 -0.77 14.00
C TYR A 109 16.16 -1.79 15.14
N LEU A 110 15.12 -1.58 15.95
CA LEU A 110 14.72 -2.50 17.02
C LEU A 110 14.40 -3.89 16.47
N TYR A 111 13.68 -3.95 15.35
CA TYR A 111 13.38 -5.20 14.67
C TYR A 111 14.64 -5.90 14.17
N GLY A 112 15.57 -5.16 13.56
CA GLY A 112 16.86 -5.72 13.13
C GLY A 112 17.70 -6.27 14.29
N LEU A 113 17.75 -5.56 15.41
CA LEU A 113 18.42 -6.07 16.63
C LEU A 113 17.78 -7.36 17.15
N MET A 114 16.46 -7.46 17.09
CA MET A 114 15.74 -8.65 17.49
C MET A 114 16.09 -9.84 16.56
N LEU A 115 16.05 -9.65 15.25
CA LEU A 115 16.39 -10.69 14.28
C LEU A 115 17.84 -11.19 14.44
N ASN A 116 18.78 -10.30 14.71
CA ASN A 116 20.18 -10.68 14.95
C ASN A 116 20.36 -11.64 16.16
N LYS A 117 19.45 -11.60 17.11
CA LYS A 117 19.47 -12.50 18.27
C LYS A 117 18.84 -13.87 18.00
N ILE A 118 18.00 -13.98 16.96
CA ILE A 118 17.17 -15.17 16.70
C ILE A 118 17.57 -15.78 15.35
N LYS A 119 18.85 -16.18 15.25
CA LYS A 119 19.38 -16.78 14.03
C LYS A 119 18.73 -18.13 13.72
N GLY A 120 18.31 -18.32 12.48
CA GLY A 120 17.68 -19.56 11.99
C GLY A 120 16.15 -19.62 12.12
N GLN A 121 15.53 -18.66 12.79
CA GLN A 121 14.05 -18.57 12.95
C GLN A 121 13.51 -17.20 12.56
N GLU A 122 14.26 -16.43 11.77
CA GLU A 122 13.97 -15.05 11.39
C GLU A 122 12.59 -14.91 10.71
N MET A 123 12.28 -15.86 9.83
CA MET A 123 11.04 -15.87 9.08
C MET A 123 9.82 -16.09 10.00
N THR A 124 9.92 -17.04 10.94
CA THR A 124 8.84 -17.36 11.88
C THR A 124 8.58 -16.20 12.82
N VAL A 125 9.64 -15.65 13.42
CA VAL A 125 9.52 -14.52 14.34
C VAL A 125 9.05 -13.26 13.62
N GLY A 126 9.55 -13.00 12.39
CA GLY A 126 9.09 -11.90 11.57
C GLY A 126 7.58 -11.96 11.29
N THR A 127 7.06 -13.15 11.03
CA THR A 127 5.62 -13.38 10.83
C THR A 127 4.82 -13.04 12.10
N TYR A 128 5.25 -13.54 13.26
CA TYR A 128 4.57 -13.24 14.54
C TYR A 128 4.61 -11.75 14.88
N VAL A 129 5.73 -11.08 14.66
CA VAL A 129 5.85 -9.63 14.88
C VAL A 129 4.93 -8.87 13.95
N GLY A 130 4.88 -9.25 12.66
CA GLY A 130 4.00 -8.64 11.68
C GLY A 130 2.53 -8.71 12.11
N PHE A 131 2.04 -9.87 12.49
CA PHE A 131 0.66 -10.04 12.98
C PHE A 131 0.41 -9.29 14.30
N SER A 132 1.36 -9.34 15.23
CA SER A 132 1.22 -8.68 16.53
C SER A 132 1.12 -7.17 16.38
N ILE A 133 1.90 -6.56 15.48
CA ILE A 133 1.91 -5.13 15.29
C ILE A 133 0.64 -4.63 14.59
N VAL A 134 0.08 -5.44 13.69
CA VAL A 134 -1.23 -5.15 13.07
C VAL A 134 -2.33 -5.18 14.13
N SER A 135 -2.34 -6.21 14.98
CA SER A 135 -3.31 -6.33 16.07
C SER A 135 -3.21 -5.18 17.06
N LEU A 136 -1.98 -4.78 17.43
CA LEU A 136 -1.72 -3.62 18.29
C LEU A 136 -2.24 -2.34 17.65
N MET A 137 -2.03 -2.14 16.35
CA MET A 137 -2.53 -0.96 15.63
C MET A 137 -4.06 -0.94 15.60
N CYS A 138 -4.72 -2.07 15.44
CA CYS A 138 -6.19 -2.16 15.52
C CYS A 138 -6.69 -1.71 16.92
N ILE A 139 -6.02 -2.10 17.99
CA ILE A 139 -6.36 -1.67 19.36
C ILE A 139 -6.14 -0.16 19.50
N VAL A 140 -4.99 0.36 19.06
CA VAL A 140 -4.69 1.79 19.09
C VAL A 140 -5.74 2.58 18.31
N TRP A 141 -6.14 2.08 17.14
CA TRP A 141 -7.18 2.67 16.31
C TRP A 141 -8.52 2.79 17.03
N LEU A 142 -8.90 1.80 17.78
CA LEU A 142 -10.18 1.79 18.54
C LEU A 142 -10.16 2.71 19.75
N ILE A 143 -9.02 2.80 20.46
CA ILE A 143 -8.91 3.49 21.76
C ILE A 143 -8.49 4.96 21.57
N ALA A 144 -7.73 5.31 20.52
CA ALA A 144 -7.18 6.65 20.36
C ALA A 144 -8.27 7.74 20.29
N PRO A 145 -8.15 8.81 21.11
CA PRO A 145 -9.14 9.87 21.17
C PRO A 145 -8.95 10.87 20.03
N PHE A 146 -9.24 10.48 18.79
CA PHE A 146 -9.20 11.40 17.66
C PHE A 146 -10.33 12.43 17.72
N LYS A 147 -10.00 13.68 17.41
CA LYS A 147 -10.93 14.82 17.39
C LYS A 147 -11.30 15.27 15.98
N SER A 148 -10.49 14.90 14.99
CA SER A 148 -10.74 15.30 13.61
C SER A 148 -11.97 14.59 13.04
N PRO A 149 -12.93 15.31 12.44
CA PRO A 149 -14.15 14.70 11.86
C PRO A 149 -13.85 13.74 10.72
N GLU A 150 -12.70 13.84 10.07
CA GLU A 150 -12.25 12.93 9.01
C GLU A 150 -11.83 11.56 9.55
N LEU A 151 -11.39 11.51 10.82
CA LEU A 151 -11.01 10.28 11.52
C LEU A 151 -12.18 9.68 12.29
N ILE A 152 -13.25 10.42 12.50
CA ILE A 152 -14.49 9.97 13.12
C ILE A 152 -15.48 9.72 11.99
N TRP A 153 -16.22 8.61 12.05
CA TRP A 153 -17.19 8.25 11.01
C TRP A 153 -18.09 9.43 10.60
N ALA A 154 -18.28 9.62 9.30
CA ALA A 154 -19.05 10.71 8.69
C ALA A 154 -20.53 10.78 9.12
N TYR A 155 -21.08 9.75 9.74
CA TYR A 155 -22.47 9.68 10.22
C TYR A 155 -22.66 10.08 11.69
N GLY A 156 -21.66 10.71 12.32
CA GLY A 156 -21.81 11.31 13.65
C GLY A 156 -22.06 10.32 14.81
N GLY A 157 -21.78 9.03 14.60
CA GLY A 157 -21.95 8.01 15.63
C GLY A 157 -20.68 7.77 16.46
N ASN A 158 -20.84 7.46 17.76
CA ASN A 158 -19.80 6.92 18.62
C ASN A 158 -19.48 5.45 18.27
N GLY A 159 -19.61 5.06 17.01
CA GLY A 159 -19.44 3.69 16.54
C GLY A 159 -17.98 3.32 16.28
N LEU A 160 -17.76 2.05 15.99
CA LEU A 160 -16.50 1.51 15.56
C LEU A 160 -15.97 2.24 14.31
N ARG A 161 -14.74 2.72 14.36
CA ARG A 161 -14.08 3.38 13.24
C ARG A 161 -13.67 2.31 12.23
N VAL A 162 -14.28 2.33 11.06
CA VAL A 162 -14.03 1.30 10.03
C VAL A 162 -13.18 1.85 8.89
N THR A 163 -13.35 3.13 8.55
CA THR A 163 -12.74 3.72 7.35
C THR A 163 -12.35 5.17 7.61
N VAL A 164 -11.24 5.61 7.03
CA VAL A 164 -10.81 7.02 6.99
C VAL A 164 -10.94 7.51 5.57
N SER A 165 -11.62 8.64 5.36
CA SER A 165 -11.61 9.30 4.07
C SER A 165 -10.34 10.14 3.94
N LEU A 166 -9.46 9.72 3.03
CA LEU A 166 -8.22 10.44 2.70
C LEU A 166 -8.40 11.41 1.53
N GLU A 167 -9.58 11.42 0.89
CA GLU A 167 -9.83 12.20 -0.33
C GLU A 167 -9.65 13.70 -0.15
N SER A 168 -10.04 14.22 1.00
CA SER A 168 -9.94 15.65 1.32
C SER A 168 -8.54 16.07 1.79
N SER A 169 -7.72 15.12 2.30
CA SER A 169 -6.47 15.43 2.98
C SER A 169 -5.23 15.09 2.13
N ILE A 170 -4.91 13.80 2.02
CA ILE A 170 -3.64 13.34 1.45
C ILE A 170 -3.84 12.41 0.26
N GLY A 171 -5.04 11.79 0.14
CA GLY A 171 -5.28 10.66 -0.75
C GLY A 171 -5.03 10.91 -2.24
N LYS A 172 -5.22 12.16 -2.69
CA LYS A 172 -5.02 12.53 -4.10
C LYS A 172 -3.57 12.88 -4.45
N ILE A 173 -2.70 13.15 -3.46
CA ILE A 173 -1.35 13.66 -3.73
C ILE A 173 -0.50 12.65 -4.49
N LEU A 174 -0.49 11.39 -4.06
CA LEU A 174 0.28 10.34 -4.73
C LEU A 174 -0.28 9.94 -6.10
N ASN A 175 -1.56 10.22 -6.35
CA ASN A 175 -2.19 9.87 -7.60
C ASN A 175 -2.24 11.06 -8.58
N ASP A 176 -2.52 12.28 -8.08
CA ASP A 176 -2.93 13.42 -8.89
C ASP A 176 -1.87 14.53 -8.99
N PHE A 177 -0.84 14.53 -8.13
CA PHE A 177 0.11 15.65 -8.04
C PHE A 177 0.99 15.81 -9.30
N TRP A 178 1.43 14.73 -9.90
CA TRP A 178 2.18 14.70 -11.15
C TRP A 178 1.57 13.65 -12.09
N GLN A 179 0.39 13.94 -12.57
CA GLN A 179 -0.27 13.11 -13.56
C GLN A 179 0.25 13.45 -14.95
N PHE A 180 0.73 12.45 -15.67
CA PHE A 180 1.03 12.60 -17.10
C PHE A 180 -0.08 11.94 -17.91
N PRO A 181 -0.92 12.72 -18.61
CA PRO A 181 -1.90 12.14 -19.53
C PRO A 181 -1.19 11.62 -20.79
N ILE A 182 -1.25 10.31 -20.99
CA ILE A 182 -0.82 9.66 -22.23
C ILE A 182 -2.08 9.24 -22.98
N GLY A 183 -2.57 10.12 -23.85
CA GLY A 183 -3.87 9.95 -24.53
C GLY A 183 -5.03 9.97 -23.53
N ASN A 184 -5.81 8.89 -23.46
CA ASN A 184 -6.96 8.76 -22.55
C ASN A 184 -6.64 8.11 -21.21
N VAL A 185 -5.37 7.79 -20.95
CA VAL A 185 -4.92 7.12 -19.71
C VAL A 185 -4.01 8.07 -18.95
N THR A 186 -4.24 8.23 -17.64
CA THR A 186 -3.39 9.02 -16.77
C THR A 186 -2.38 8.13 -16.05
N VAL A 187 -1.10 8.49 -16.13
CA VAL A 187 -0.03 7.79 -15.41
C VAL A 187 0.10 8.43 -14.02
N PRO A 188 -0.10 7.67 -12.92
CA PRO A 188 -0.06 8.20 -11.58
C PRO A 188 1.37 8.48 -11.11
N THR A 189 1.54 9.47 -10.25
CA THR A 189 2.84 9.82 -9.61
C THR A 189 3.47 8.64 -8.89
N GLY A 190 2.65 7.75 -8.28
CA GLY A 190 3.12 6.55 -7.59
C GLY A 190 3.94 5.60 -8.48
N LEU A 191 3.61 5.51 -9.76
CA LEU A 191 4.36 4.70 -10.72
C LEU A 191 5.74 5.33 -11.04
N LEU A 192 5.83 6.65 -11.15
CA LEU A 192 7.10 7.35 -11.36
C LEU A 192 8.00 7.20 -10.13
N LEU A 193 7.42 7.30 -8.94
CA LEU A 193 8.13 7.08 -7.68
C LEU A 193 8.66 5.64 -7.58
N PHE A 194 7.88 4.66 -8.03
CA PHE A 194 8.34 3.27 -8.12
C PHE A 194 9.57 3.14 -9.03
N PHE A 195 9.55 3.71 -10.23
CA PHE A 195 10.72 3.66 -11.13
C PHE A 195 11.94 4.40 -10.56
N ALA A 196 11.73 5.53 -9.89
CA ALA A 196 12.81 6.25 -9.22
C ALA A 196 13.43 5.41 -8.09
N LEU A 197 12.61 4.73 -7.28
CA LEU A 197 13.08 3.83 -6.23
C LEU A 197 13.78 2.59 -6.81
N CYS A 198 13.31 2.04 -7.91
CA CYS A 198 14.02 0.96 -8.61
C CYS A 198 15.43 1.37 -9.02
N ALA A 199 15.61 2.59 -9.53
CA ALA A 199 16.92 3.09 -9.94
C ALA A 199 17.89 3.33 -8.76
N VAL A 200 17.35 3.47 -7.54
CA VAL A 200 18.16 3.66 -6.32
C VAL A 200 18.52 2.32 -5.66
N ILE A 201 17.61 1.33 -5.73
CA ILE A 201 17.75 0.06 -4.99
C ILE A 201 18.44 -1.02 -5.84
N LEU A 202 18.27 -0.99 -7.17
CA LEU A 202 18.85 -1.94 -8.13
C LEU A 202 20.11 -1.39 -8.76
#